data_d3ff2dd85c4bb89020b0477dc21a9d5d
#
_entry.id   d3ff2dd85c4bb89020b0477dc21a9d5d
#
_cell.length_a   1.000
_cell.length_b   1.000
_cell.length_c   1.000
_cell.angle_alpha   90.00
_cell.angle_beta   90.00
_cell.angle_gamma   90.00
#
_symmetry.space_group_name_H-M   'P 1'
#
loop_
_entity.id
_entity.type
_entity.pdbx_description
1 polymer ?
#
loop_
_entity_poly.entity_id
_entity_poly.type
_entity_poly.pdbx_seq_one_letter_code
_entity_poly.pdbx_strand_id
1 'polypeptide(L)'
;PIEPVLSGGGQERGLRSGTQNVAGAVALAIGLNESNARMQAQYRELVASRDMLIDAVRRVAPRADLTGDPERRLPGHASFIFPGVTGEALLVDLDARGIAASSGSACAIGRHEIPATLLAMGLEPSIAKSALRMTFRKPLTREQVERISLAIEESYTDLTRH
;
A
#
# COMPACT_ATOMS: atom_id res chain seq x y z
N PRO A 1 -11.24 -27.05 14.57
CA PRO A 1 -10.99 -26.72 15.96
C PRO A 1 -9.70 -25.89 16.07
N ILE A 2 -9.70 -24.91 16.99
CA ILE A 2 -8.48 -24.15 17.30
C ILE A 2 -7.89 -24.81 18.56
N GLU A 3 -6.62 -25.18 18.48
CA GLU A 3 -5.90 -25.71 19.66
C GLU A 3 -5.30 -24.55 20.45
N PRO A 4 -5.45 -24.54 21.80
CA PRO A 4 -4.90 -23.50 22.64
C PRO A 4 -3.37 -23.58 22.68
N VAL A 5 -2.70 -22.47 22.40
CA VAL A 5 -1.23 -22.35 22.53
C VAL A 5 -0.82 -22.06 23.98
N LEU A 6 -1.69 -21.43 24.77
CA LEU A 6 -1.48 -21.13 26.18
C LEU A 6 -2.51 -21.86 27.02
N SER A 7 -2.07 -22.87 27.73
CA SER A 7 -2.88 -23.63 28.70
C SER A 7 -2.82 -22.98 30.09
N GLY A 8 -3.87 -23.17 30.93
CA GLY A 8 -3.94 -22.62 32.29
C GLY A 8 -5.37 -22.51 32.82
N GLY A 9 -5.73 -21.36 33.37
CA GLY A 9 -6.96 -21.12 34.13
C GLY A 9 -8.28 -21.10 33.34
N GLY A 10 -8.31 -21.50 32.09
CA GLY A 10 -9.55 -21.67 31.31
C GLY A 10 -10.18 -20.42 30.78
N GLN A 11 -9.52 -19.23 30.85
CA GLN A 11 -10.01 -17.97 30.24
C GLN A 11 -10.23 -18.15 28.76
N GLU A 12 -11.06 -17.29 28.16
CA GLU A 12 -11.39 -17.30 26.74
C GLU A 12 -11.88 -18.68 26.25
N ARG A 13 -12.76 -19.32 27.02
CA ARG A 13 -13.28 -20.66 26.75
C ARG A 13 -12.20 -21.76 26.68
N GLY A 14 -11.11 -21.58 27.42
CA GLY A 14 -9.95 -22.49 27.38
C GLY A 14 -9.03 -22.29 26.16
N LEU A 15 -9.31 -21.36 25.29
CA LEU A 15 -8.51 -21.15 24.07
C LEU A 15 -7.29 -20.24 24.30
N ARG A 16 -7.36 -19.36 25.31
CA ARG A 16 -6.25 -18.48 25.68
C ARG A 16 -6.28 -18.21 27.17
N SER A 17 -5.51 -18.96 27.92
CA SER A 17 -5.40 -18.79 29.36
C SER A 17 -4.56 -17.57 29.74
N GLY A 18 -4.76 -17.07 30.97
CA GLY A 18 -4.13 -15.89 31.53
C GLY A 18 -5.11 -14.71 31.64
N THR A 19 -4.84 -13.81 32.58
CA THR A 19 -5.66 -12.61 32.80
C THR A 19 -5.80 -11.79 31.55
N GLN A 20 -7.00 -11.32 31.27
CA GLN A 20 -7.29 -10.48 30.10
C GLN A 20 -6.57 -9.14 30.22
N ASN A 21 -6.02 -8.67 29.12
CA ASN A 21 -5.42 -7.36 29.00
C ASN A 21 -6.51 -6.29 28.80
N VAL A 22 -7.20 -5.93 29.88
CA VAL A 22 -8.30 -4.96 29.84
C VAL A 22 -7.83 -3.61 29.33
N ALA A 23 -6.67 -3.14 29.79
CA ALA A 23 -6.10 -1.86 29.33
C ALA A 23 -5.86 -1.86 27.83
N GLY A 24 -5.29 -2.94 27.28
CA GLY A 24 -5.08 -3.10 25.84
C GLY A 24 -6.40 -3.13 25.05
N ALA A 25 -7.43 -3.81 25.59
CA ALA A 25 -8.75 -3.86 24.96
C ALA A 25 -9.41 -2.47 24.90
N VAL A 26 -9.33 -1.70 25.99
CA VAL A 26 -9.85 -0.33 26.03
C VAL A 26 -9.09 0.58 25.08
N ALA A 27 -7.75 0.50 25.06
CA ALA A 27 -6.93 1.30 24.16
C ALA A 27 -7.24 0.98 22.68
N LEU A 28 -7.45 -0.29 22.33
CA LEU A 28 -7.87 -0.71 20.99
C LEU A 28 -9.24 -0.12 20.63
N ALA A 29 -10.22 -0.19 21.54
CA ALA A 29 -11.56 0.35 21.30
C ALA A 29 -11.53 1.87 21.06
N ILE A 30 -10.77 2.62 21.85
CA ILE A 30 -10.59 4.07 21.66
C ILE A 30 -9.93 4.34 20.31
N GLY A 31 -8.83 3.66 20.01
CA GLY A 31 -8.11 3.83 18.75
C GLY A 31 -8.96 3.51 17.51
N LEU A 32 -9.82 2.48 17.58
CA LEU A 32 -10.77 2.15 16.52
C LEU A 32 -11.83 3.25 16.33
N ASN A 33 -12.40 3.77 17.41
CA ASN A 33 -13.39 4.83 17.34
C ASN A 33 -12.80 6.10 16.73
N GLU A 34 -11.63 6.53 17.17
CA GLU A 34 -10.94 7.70 16.60
C GLU A 34 -10.56 7.50 15.14
N SER A 35 -10.07 6.32 14.80
CA SER A 35 -9.71 5.97 13.42
C SER A 35 -10.92 5.99 12.49
N ASN A 36 -12.05 5.44 12.95
CA ASN A 36 -13.30 5.44 12.18
C ASN A 36 -13.85 6.87 11.98
N ALA A 37 -13.87 7.68 13.01
CA ALA A 37 -14.31 9.07 12.92
C ALA A 37 -13.43 9.88 11.93
N ARG A 38 -12.11 9.71 12.01
CA ARG A 38 -11.16 10.35 11.11
C ARG A 38 -11.32 9.87 9.67
N MET A 39 -11.49 8.58 9.47
CA MET A 39 -11.73 7.98 8.15
C MET A 39 -12.97 8.59 7.49
N GLN A 40 -14.10 8.67 8.20
CA GLN A 40 -15.34 9.25 7.68
C GLN A 40 -15.17 10.74 7.33
N ALA A 41 -14.50 11.51 8.18
CA ALA A 41 -14.28 12.93 7.97
C ALA A 41 -13.41 13.22 6.72
N GLN A 42 -12.40 12.38 6.45
CA GLN A 42 -11.41 12.61 5.40
C GLN A 42 -11.64 11.79 4.13
N TYR A 43 -12.65 10.90 4.11
CA TYR A 43 -12.84 9.95 3.01
C TYR A 43 -12.91 10.60 1.64
N ARG A 44 -13.73 11.64 1.48
CA ARG A 44 -13.93 12.32 0.18
C ARG A 44 -12.65 13.00 -0.32
N GLU A 45 -11.93 13.64 0.58
CA GLU A 45 -10.67 14.32 0.25
C GLU A 45 -9.55 13.33 -0.10
N LEU A 46 -9.50 12.20 0.62
CA LEU A 46 -8.57 11.11 0.30
C LEU A 46 -8.86 10.50 -1.08
N VAL A 47 -10.13 10.26 -1.40
CA VAL A 47 -10.54 9.77 -2.72
C VAL A 47 -10.14 10.78 -3.79
N ALA A 48 -10.46 12.05 -3.62
CA ALA A 48 -10.13 13.09 -4.59
C ALA A 48 -8.61 13.20 -4.82
N SER A 49 -7.81 13.16 -3.76
CA SER A 49 -6.35 13.22 -3.91
C SER A 49 -5.75 11.93 -4.50
N ARG A 50 -6.34 10.76 -4.21
CA ARG A 50 -5.98 9.50 -4.86
C ARG A 50 -6.24 9.56 -6.36
N ASP A 51 -7.42 9.99 -6.76
CA ASP A 51 -7.80 10.06 -8.17
C ASP A 51 -6.92 11.07 -8.91
N MET A 52 -6.62 12.22 -8.30
CA MET A 52 -5.66 13.20 -8.82
C MET A 52 -4.26 12.58 -9.01
N LEU A 53 -3.79 11.76 -8.06
CA LEU A 53 -2.52 11.05 -8.19
C LEU A 53 -2.56 10.01 -9.31
N ILE A 54 -3.64 9.24 -9.42
CA ILE A 54 -3.82 8.24 -10.48
C ILE A 54 -3.77 8.92 -11.86
N ASP A 55 -4.48 10.02 -12.04
CA ASP A 55 -4.50 10.75 -13.30
C ASP A 55 -3.14 11.38 -13.62
N ALA A 56 -2.43 11.87 -12.61
CA ALA A 56 -1.08 12.41 -12.78
C ALA A 56 -0.09 11.33 -13.23
N VAL A 57 -0.10 10.16 -12.59
CA VAL A 57 0.77 9.03 -12.98
C VAL A 57 0.46 8.54 -14.39
N ARG A 58 -0.82 8.37 -14.76
CA ARG A 58 -1.21 7.97 -16.12
C ARG A 58 -0.75 8.95 -17.19
N ARG A 59 -0.67 10.23 -16.85
CA ARG A 59 -0.22 11.28 -17.79
C ARG A 59 1.28 11.21 -18.04
N VAL A 60 2.08 11.01 -17.00
CA VAL A 60 3.54 11.00 -17.10
C VAL A 60 4.13 9.62 -17.44
N ALA A 61 3.39 8.56 -17.15
CA ALA A 61 3.76 7.18 -17.45
C ALA A 61 2.59 6.45 -18.15
N PRO A 62 2.29 6.77 -19.42
CA PRO A 62 1.10 6.24 -20.12
C PRO A 62 1.13 4.73 -20.36
N ARG A 63 2.29 4.07 -20.17
CA ARG A 63 2.42 2.62 -20.21
C ARG A 63 2.19 1.94 -18.85
N ALA A 64 2.07 2.73 -17.77
CA ALA A 64 1.76 2.19 -16.46
C ALA A 64 0.27 1.86 -16.33
N ASP A 65 -0.04 0.68 -15.84
CA ASP A 65 -1.40 0.21 -15.62
C ASP A 65 -1.77 0.22 -14.13
N LEU A 66 -2.94 0.77 -13.83
CA LEU A 66 -3.49 0.75 -12.47
C LEU A 66 -3.95 -0.66 -12.12
N THR A 67 -3.45 -1.22 -11.02
CA THR A 67 -3.86 -2.56 -10.57
C THR A 67 -5.14 -2.51 -9.74
N GLY A 68 -6.02 -3.48 -9.96
CA GLY A 68 -7.30 -3.61 -9.26
C GLY A 68 -8.40 -2.68 -9.78
N ASP A 69 -9.55 -2.73 -9.11
CA ASP A 69 -10.72 -1.94 -9.49
C ASP A 69 -10.45 -0.43 -9.29
N PRO A 70 -10.77 0.43 -10.28
CA PRO A 70 -10.51 1.86 -10.17
C PRO A 70 -11.37 2.58 -9.14
N GLU A 71 -12.58 2.08 -8.86
CA GLU A 71 -13.54 2.71 -7.95
C GLU A 71 -13.57 2.02 -6.59
N ARG A 72 -13.67 0.69 -6.57
CA ARG A 72 -13.79 -0.15 -5.35
C ARG A 72 -12.43 -0.44 -4.74
N ARG A 73 -11.79 0.61 -4.20
CA ARG A 73 -10.48 0.56 -3.55
C ARG A 73 -10.41 1.43 -2.31
N LEU A 74 -9.40 1.21 -1.48
CA LEU A 74 -9.14 2.07 -0.33
C LEU A 74 -8.88 3.52 -0.77
N PRO A 75 -9.39 4.51 -0.03
CA PRO A 75 -9.35 5.91 -0.43
C PRO A 75 -7.93 6.49 -0.58
N GLY A 76 -6.96 6.01 0.18
CA GLY A 76 -5.56 6.45 0.10
C GLY A 76 -4.63 5.39 -0.49
N HIS A 77 -5.07 4.64 -1.50
CA HIS A 77 -4.30 3.53 -2.08
C HIS A 77 -4.27 3.62 -3.61
N ALA A 78 -3.08 3.75 -4.18
CA ALA A 78 -2.83 3.66 -5.61
C ALA A 78 -1.70 2.65 -5.86
N SER A 79 -1.96 1.67 -6.71
CA SER A 79 -0.98 0.64 -7.08
C SER A 79 -0.95 0.48 -8.58
N PHE A 80 0.25 0.45 -9.14
CA PHE A 80 0.50 0.37 -10.57
C PHE A 80 1.49 -0.73 -10.89
N ILE A 81 1.47 -1.19 -12.12
CA ILE A 81 2.58 -1.90 -12.76
C ILE A 81 3.25 -0.95 -13.75
N PHE A 82 4.58 -1.00 -13.84
CA PHE A 82 5.41 -0.17 -14.73
C PHE A 82 6.20 -1.08 -15.69
N PRO A 83 5.64 -1.41 -16.87
CA PRO A 83 6.28 -2.33 -17.79
C PRO A 83 7.69 -1.87 -18.21
N GLY A 84 8.64 -2.81 -18.25
CA GLY A 84 10.02 -2.54 -18.65
C GLY A 84 10.99 -2.21 -17.51
N VAL A 85 10.49 -2.02 -16.28
CA VAL A 85 11.32 -1.79 -15.09
C VAL A 85 10.90 -2.75 -13.97
N THR A 86 11.77 -2.93 -12.98
CA THR A 86 11.37 -3.62 -11.75
C THR A 86 10.84 -2.61 -10.72
N GLY A 87 9.82 -3.01 -9.96
CA GLY A 87 9.31 -2.16 -8.88
C GLY A 87 10.36 -1.84 -7.82
N GLU A 88 11.35 -2.72 -7.64
CA GLU A 88 12.47 -2.49 -6.73
C GLU A 88 13.41 -1.38 -7.23
N ALA A 89 13.78 -1.41 -8.52
CA ALA A 89 14.61 -0.35 -9.09
C ALA A 89 13.92 1.02 -9.02
N LEU A 90 12.62 1.04 -9.37
CA LEU A 90 11.80 2.25 -9.29
C LEU A 90 11.66 2.73 -7.83
N LEU A 91 11.51 1.81 -6.87
CA LEU A 91 11.43 2.13 -5.45
C LEU A 91 12.71 2.80 -4.94
N VAL A 92 13.89 2.26 -5.30
CA VAL A 92 15.20 2.80 -4.87
C VAL A 92 15.42 4.20 -5.43
N ASP A 93 15.10 4.42 -6.70
CA ASP A 93 15.28 5.73 -7.32
C ASP A 93 14.30 6.78 -6.77
N LEU A 94 13.04 6.39 -6.51
CA LEU A 94 12.05 7.24 -5.87
C LEU A 94 12.43 7.60 -4.42
N ASP A 95 13.00 6.66 -3.67
CA ASP A 95 13.50 6.91 -2.30
C ASP A 95 14.64 7.94 -2.31
N ALA A 96 15.58 7.84 -3.25
CA ALA A 96 16.62 8.82 -3.46
C ALA A 96 16.07 10.23 -3.78
N ARG A 97 14.87 10.32 -4.36
CA ARG A 97 14.13 11.58 -4.63
C ARG A 97 13.21 12.00 -3.48
N GLY A 98 13.25 11.28 -2.35
CA GLY A 98 12.45 11.55 -1.15
C GLY A 98 10.98 11.18 -1.29
N ILE A 99 10.64 10.20 -2.13
CA ILE A 99 9.30 9.64 -2.30
C ILE A 99 9.25 8.22 -1.74
N ALA A 100 8.59 8.05 -0.62
CA ALA A 100 8.36 6.73 -0.02
C ALA A 100 7.23 5.99 -0.74
N ALA A 101 7.51 4.77 -1.18
CA ALA A 101 6.57 3.88 -1.85
C ALA A 101 6.80 2.43 -1.40
N SER A 102 6.20 1.46 -2.07
CA SER A 102 6.42 0.03 -1.81
C SER A 102 6.33 -0.76 -3.12
N SER A 103 7.25 -1.66 -3.34
CA SER A 103 7.24 -2.59 -4.49
C SER A 103 6.32 -3.81 -4.28
N GLY A 104 5.47 -3.79 -3.26
CA GLY A 104 4.49 -4.86 -3.01
C GLY A 104 5.00 -6.04 -2.17
N SER A 105 6.29 -6.29 -2.12
CA SER A 105 6.92 -7.34 -1.31
C SER A 105 7.77 -6.78 -0.15
N ALA A 106 7.26 -5.77 0.54
CA ALA A 106 7.99 -5.02 1.57
C ALA A 106 8.56 -5.87 2.74
N CYS A 107 8.13 -7.11 2.89
CA CYS A 107 8.64 -8.02 3.93
C CYS A 107 9.81 -8.89 3.47
N ALA A 108 10.24 -8.79 2.23
CA ALA A 108 11.29 -9.64 1.65
C ALA A 108 12.52 -8.83 1.25
N ILE A 109 13.07 -8.04 2.18
CA ILE A 109 14.40 -7.44 1.99
C ILE A 109 15.38 -8.59 1.70
N GLY A 110 15.87 -8.68 0.46
CA GLY A 110 16.80 -9.73 0.01
C GLY A 110 16.17 -11.00 -0.57
N ARG A 111 14.84 -11.09 -0.65
CA ARG A 111 14.16 -12.13 -1.43
C ARG A 111 13.35 -11.46 -2.53
N HIS A 112 13.67 -11.74 -3.79
CA HIS A 112 12.93 -11.27 -4.96
C HIS A 112 11.53 -11.93 -5.06
N GLU A 113 10.74 -11.84 -4.00
CA GLU A 113 9.42 -12.45 -3.95
C GLU A 113 8.42 -11.60 -4.73
N ILE A 114 7.75 -12.28 -5.65
CA ILE A 114 6.68 -11.66 -6.44
C ILE A 114 5.45 -11.49 -5.54
N PRO A 115 4.77 -10.33 -5.56
CA PRO A 115 3.58 -10.11 -4.74
C PRO A 115 2.49 -11.15 -4.99
N ALA A 116 2.27 -12.04 -4.02
CA ALA A 116 1.28 -13.13 -4.14
C ALA A 116 -0.13 -12.60 -4.47
N THR A 117 -0.47 -11.41 -3.98
CA THR A 117 -1.75 -10.75 -4.28
C THR A 117 -1.90 -10.48 -5.77
N LEU A 118 -0.86 -10.00 -6.44
CA LEU A 118 -0.91 -9.70 -7.88
C LEU A 118 -0.98 -10.98 -8.71
N LEU A 119 -0.30 -12.04 -8.28
CA LEU A 119 -0.42 -13.37 -8.91
C LEU A 119 -1.83 -13.92 -8.76
N ALA A 120 -2.44 -13.78 -7.57
CA ALA A 120 -3.82 -14.20 -7.33
C ALA A 120 -4.86 -13.38 -8.13
N MET A 121 -4.50 -12.16 -8.55
CA MET A 121 -5.29 -11.33 -9.47
C MET A 121 -5.08 -11.72 -10.95
N GLY A 122 -4.25 -12.71 -11.24
CA GLY A 122 -4.00 -13.22 -12.59
C GLY A 122 -2.90 -12.48 -13.37
N LEU A 123 -2.09 -11.64 -12.71
CA LEU A 123 -0.96 -11.01 -13.38
C LEU A 123 0.19 -12.01 -13.55
N GLU A 124 0.81 -11.99 -14.72
CA GLU A 124 2.01 -12.76 -14.98
C GLU A 124 3.16 -12.37 -14.05
N PRO A 125 4.00 -13.32 -13.60
CA PRO A 125 5.11 -13.05 -12.68
C PRO A 125 6.06 -11.95 -13.14
N SER A 126 6.36 -11.88 -14.43
CA SER A 126 7.22 -10.86 -15.03
C SER A 126 6.63 -9.45 -14.92
N ILE A 127 5.31 -9.35 -15.05
CA ILE A 127 4.57 -8.09 -14.93
C ILE A 127 4.40 -7.70 -13.47
N ALA A 128 4.04 -8.66 -12.60
CA ALA A 128 3.87 -8.41 -11.17
C ALA A 128 5.13 -7.88 -10.47
N LYS A 129 6.32 -8.21 -10.97
CA LYS A 129 7.61 -7.66 -10.50
C LYS A 129 7.78 -6.17 -10.73
N SER A 130 7.04 -5.57 -11.65
CA SER A 130 7.10 -4.14 -11.96
C SER A 130 6.15 -3.30 -11.09
N ALA A 131 5.55 -3.90 -10.07
CA ALA A 131 4.56 -3.23 -9.24
C ALA A 131 5.16 -2.18 -8.31
N LEU A 132 4.48 -1.05 -8.22
CA LEU A 132 4.73 0.00 -7.24
C LEU A 132 3.41 0.39 -6.59
N ARG A 133 3.40 0.42 -5.25
CA ARG A 133 2.24 0.82 -4.44
C ARG A 133 2.53 2.09 -3.65
N MET A 134 1.64 3.04 -3.75
CA MET A 134 1.64 4.27 -2.97
C MET A 134 0.44 4.27 -2.03
N THR A 135 0.68 4.55 -0.74
CA THR A 135 -0.38 4.64 0.26
C THR A 135 -0.18 5.88 1.12
N PHE A 136 -1.27 6.57 1.43
CA PHE A 136 -1.24 7.76 2.25
C PHE A 136 -2.48 7.84 3.16
N ARG A 137 -2.29 8.43 4.34
CA ARG A 137 -3.32 8.55 5.38
C ARG A 137 -3.96 9.92 5.46
N LYS A 138 -3.37 10.91 4.80
CA LYS A 138 -3.85 12.29 4.73
C LYS A 138 -4.03 12.65 3.26
N PRO A 139 -5.00 13.49 2.92
CA PRO A 139 -5.14 13.99 1.57
C PRO A 139 -3.84 14.62 1.07
N LEU A 140 -3.48 14.33 -0.16
CA LEU A 140 -2.32 14.93 -0.81
C LEU A 140 -2.71 16.30 -1.35
N THR A 141 -1.81 17.28 -1.22
CA THR A 141 -1.95 18.56 -1.91
C THR A 141 -1.62 18.41 -3.39
N ARG A 142 -2.06 19.37 -4.21
CA ARG A 142 -1.70 19.41 -5.63
C ARG A 142 -0.18 19.41 -5.83
N GLU A 143 0.55 20.21 -5.06
CA GLU A 143 2.01 20.29 -5.11
C GLU A 143 2.68 18.94 -4.78
N GLN A 144 2.15 18.21 -3.80
CA GLN A 144 2.65 16.87 -3.48
C GLN A 144 2.39 15.89 -4.63
N VAL A 145 1.23 15.94 -5.26
CA VAL A 145 0.91 15.09 -6.43
C VAL A 145 1.82 15.42 -7.61
N GLU A 146 2.05 16.69 -7.90
CA GLU A 146 2.95 17.13 -8.95
C GLU A 146 4.39 16.67 -8.69
N ARG A 147 4.89 16.82 -7.46
CA ARG A 147 6.21 16.33 -7.07
C ARG A 147 6.34 14.81 -7.23
N ILE A 148 5.32 14.05 -6.80
CA ILE A 148 5.32 12.58 -6.93
C ILE A 148 5.30 12.18 -8.41
N SER A 149 4.44 12.79 -9.21
CA SER A 149 4.33 12.44 -10.63
C SER A 149 5.61 12.78 -11.41
N LEU A 150 6.24 13.93 -11.14
CA LEU A 150 7.52 14.30 -11.74
C LEU A 150 8.63 13.31 -11.38
N ALA A 151 8.73 12.92 -10.10
CA ALA A 151 9.69 11.93 -9.67
C ALA A 151 9.48 10.57 -10.37
N ILE A 152 8.22 10.15 -10.56
CA ILE A 152 7.90 8.91 -11.29
C ILE A 152 8.29 9.04 -12.77
N GLU A 153 8.01 10.17 -13.41
CA GLU A 153 8.36 10.42 -14.81
C GLU A 153 9.88 10.29 -15.04
N GLU A 154 10.65 10.99 -14.22
CA GLU A 154 12.11 10.99 -14.31
C GLU A 154 12.66 9.58 -14.03
N SER A 155 12.27 8.95 -12.91
CA SER A 155 12.71 7.61 -12.54
C SER A 155 12.38 6.57 -13.60
N TYR A 156 11.13 6.56 -14.10
CA TYR A 156 10.68 5.61 -15.10
C TYR A 156 11.38 5.83 -16.45
N THR A 157 11.60 7.08 -16.83
CA THR A 157 12.33 7.43 -18.05
C THR A 157 13.78 6.99 -17.98
N ASP A 158 14.47 7.28 -16.87
CA ASP A 158 15.88 6.92 -16.68
C ASP A 158 16.09 5.41 -16.69
N LEU A 159 15.22 4.66 -15.99
CA LEU A 159 15.30 3.20 -15.92
C LEU A 159 14.91 2.48 -17.20
N THR A 160 14.13 3.09 -18.10
CA THR A 160 13.75 2.49 -19.39
C THR A 160 14.72 2.79 -20.53
N ARG A 161 15.68 3.71 -20.34
CA ARG A 161 16.72 4.03 -21.33
C ARG A 161 17.90 3.06 -21.32
N HIS A 162 17.98 2.23 -20.29
CA HIS A 162 19.06 1.24 -20.10
C HIS A 162 18.52 -0.17 -20.22
#